data_68e92a41ed95a6b62b0f8375971f8fb7
#
_entry.id   68e92a41ed95a6b62b0f8375971f8fb7
#
_cell.length_a   1.000
_cell.length_b   1.000
_cell.length_c   1.000
_cell.angle_alpha   90.00
_cell.angle_beta   90.00
_cell.angle_gamma   90.00
#
_symmetry.space_group_name_H-M   'P 1'
#
loop_
_entity.id
_entity.type
_entity.pdbx_description
1 polymer ?
#
loop_
_entity_poly.entity_id
_entity_poly.type
_entity_poly.pdbx_seq_one_letter_code
_entity_poly.pdbx_strand_id
1 'polypeptide(L)'
;IAKSLSDEGASMYLTYQNDSIKKRVEPLSEKINCLGIMPCDVSETSSLENVCNGIKGNIDFFVHAVAYSDKNELSGKYLNTTRENFLKTLHISAYSLTEMVRMLSPKMNDGASIMALTYYGSTRYMQSYNVMGVAKAALETSIKYLAVDMGDRGIRVNAISAGPMRTLAGAVINKSRKIYNYTIENSPIKKPLSLEDIGKSSVYLMSDLSKGVTGE
;
A
#
# COMPACT_ATOMS: atom_id res chain seq x y z
N ILE A 1 7.98 7.09 1.33
CA ILE A 1 8.18 5.85 2.11
C ILE A 1 9.58 5.30 1.83
N ALA A 2 9.86 4.73 0.65
CA ALA A 2 11.14 4.08 0.35
C ALA A 2 12.35 4.97 0.68
N LYS A 3 12.32 6.27 0.27
CA LYS A 3 13.38 7.21 0.60
C LYS A 3 13.56 7.36 2.13
N SER A 4 12.47 7.57 2.88
CA SER A 4 12.57 7.77 4.32
C SER A 4 13.08 6.54 5.07
N LEU A 5 12.68 5.34 4.64
CA LEU A 5 13.23 4.08 5.19
C LEU A 5 14.72 3.93 4.84
N SER A 6 15.13 4.28 3.63
CA SER A 6 16.54 4.26 3.22
C SER A 6 17.39 5.26 4.00
N ASP A 7 16.87 6.47 4.26
CA ASP A 7 17.54 7.49 5.05
C ASP A 7 17.81 7.03 6.49
N GLU A 8 16.98 6.09 7.00
CA GLU A 8 17.15 5.43 8.31
C GLU A 8 17.96 4.10 8.21
N GLY A 9 18.62 3.86 7.09
CA GLY A 9 19.53 2.73 6.90
C GLY A 9 18.88 1.44 6.39
N ALA A 10 17.59 1.41 6.11
CA ALA A 10 16.94 0.24 5.55
C ALA A 10 17.41 -0.05 4.12
N SER A 11 17.67 -1.32 3.81
CA SER A 11 17.92 -1.82 2.46
C SER A 11 16.66 -2.54 1.95
N MET A 12 16.31 -2.36 0.68
CA MET A 12 15.04 -2.87 0.18
C MET A 12 15.06 -3.28 -1.28
N TYR A 13 14.21 -4.22 -1.63
CA TYR A 13 13.80 -4.46 -3.01
C TYR A 13 12.61 -3.57 -3.36
N LEU A 14 12.58 -3.06 -4.59
CA LEU A 14 11.40 -2.38 -5.14
C LEU A 14 10.77 -3.23 -6.23
N THR A 15 9.45 -3.14 -6.36
CA THR A 15 8.72 -3.84 -7.42
C THR A 15 8.01 -2.87 -8.36
N TYR A 16 7.78 -3.30 -9.59
CA TYR A 16 7.04 -2.56 -10.61
C TYR A 16 6.17 -3.51 -11.44
N GLN A 17 4.98 -3.06 -11.87
CA GLN A 17 4.05 -3.91 -12.61
C GLN A 17 4.46 -4.11 -14.08
N ASN A 18 4.92 -3.05 -14.74
CA ASN A 18 5.21 -3.04 -16.18
C ASN A 18 6.31 -2.05 -16.54
N ASP A 19 6.76 -2.05 -17.80
CA ASP A 19 7.86 -1.20 -18.27
C ASP A 19 7.60 0.31 -18.11
N SER A 20 6.36 0.75 -18.21
CA SER A 20 5.99 2.15 -17.98
C SER A 20 6.24 2.56 -16.53
N ILE A 21 5.97 1.68 -15.59
CA ILE A 21 6.26 1.88 -14.16
C ILE A 21 7.73 1.66 -13.88
N LYS A 22 8.40 0.68 -14.51
CA LYS A 22 9.84 0.45 -14.40
C LYS A 22 10.63 1.73 -14.63
N LYS A 23 10.38 2.43 -15.75
CA LYS A 23 11.03 3.71 -16.10
C LYS A 23 10.93 4.80 -15.01
N ARG A 24 9.98 4.67 -14.08
CA ARG A 24 9.81 5.59 -12.95
C ARG A 24 10.46 5.07 -11.68
N VAL A 25 10.49 3.75 -11.49
CA VAL A 25 11.09 3.12 -10.31
C VAL A 25 12.61 3.12 -10.41
N GLU A 26 13.16 2.87 -11.58
CA GLU A 26 14.60 2.76 -11.84
C GLU A 26 15.40 4.01 -11.35
N PRO A 27 15.03 5.25 -11.73
CA PRO A 27 15.72 6.43 -11.22
C PRO A 27 15.54 6.69 -9.73
N LEU A 28 14.50 6.12 -9.11
CA LEU A 28 14.29 6.21 -7.66
C LEU A 28 15.15 5.20 -6.93
N SER A 29 15.31 4.00 -7.48
CA SER A 29 16.15 2.95 -6.89
C SER A 29 17.63 3.36 -6.78
N GLU A 30 18.12 4.17 -7.71
CA GLU A 30 19.50 4.71 -7.69
C GLU A 30 19.76 5.72 -6.54
N LYS A 31 18.69 6.25 -5.93
CA LYS A 31 18.77 7.28 -4.89
C LYS A 31 18.55 6.75 -3.47
N ILE A 32 18.43 5.46 -3.31
CA ILE A 32 18.14 4.79 -2.03
C ILE A 32 18.98 3.52 -1.91
N ASN A 33 18.99 2.91 -0.73
CA ASN A 33 19.62 1.60 -0.50
C ASN A 33 18.79 0.49 -1.13
N CYS A 34 18.78 0.42 -2.46
CA CYS A 34 18.03 -0.55 -3.23
C CYS A 34 18.87 -1.79 -3.55
N LEU A 35 18.42 -2.95 -3.10
CA LEU A 35 19.05 -4.25 -3.37
C LEU A 35 18.73 -4.77 -4.78
N GLY A 36 17.70 -4.25 -5.42
CA GLY A 36 17.27 -4.58 -6.76
C GLY A 36 15.82 -4.18 -7.03
N ILE A 37 15.46 -4.16 -8.31
CA ILE A 37 14.09 -3.93 -8.77
C ILE A 37 13.57 -5.18 -9.48
N MET A 38 12.31 -5.56 -9.25
CA MET A 38 11.71 -6.79 -9.80
C MET A 38 10.34 -6.52 -10.41
N PRO A 39 10.01 -7.17 -11.55
CA PRO A 39 8.64 -7.13 -12.05
C PRO A 39 7.70 -7.84 -11.07
N CYS A 40 6.53 -7.26 -10.83
CA CYS A 40 5.51 -7.82 -9.95
C CYS A 40 4.14 -7.35 -10.40
N ASP A 41 3.39 -8.25 -11.01
CA ASP A 41 1.94 -8.08 -11.19
C ASP A 41 1.23 -8.89 -10.11
N VAL A 42 0.59 -8.22 -9.17
CA VAL A 42 -0.10 -8.87 -8.04
C VAL A 42 -1.38 -9.60 -8.46
N SER A 43 -1.81 -9.49 -9.70
CA SER A 43 -2.92 -10.26 -10.26
C SER A 43 -2.49 -11.66 -10.75
N GLU A 44 -1.17 -11.93 -10.80
CA GLU A 44 -0.59 -13.15 -11.33
C GLU A 44 0.23 -13.86 -10.25
N THR A 45 -0.23 -15.01 -9.78
CA THR A 45 0.44 -15.79 -8.72
C THR A 45 1.90 -16.13 -9.08
N SER A 46 2.17 -16.49 -10.34
CA SER A 46 3.52 -16.77 -10.82
C SER A 46 4.45 -15.55 -10.72
N SER A 47 3.93 -14.34 -10.89
CA SER A 47 4.69 -13.11 -10.69
C SER A 47 5.06 -12.90 -9.23
N LEU A 48 4.15 -13.21 -8.31
CA LEU A 48 4.43 -13.17 -6.87
C LEU A 48 5.47 -14.20 -6.46
N GLU A 49 5.37 -15.44 -6.97
CA GLU A 49 6.37 -16.51 -6.74
C GLU A 49 7.76 -16.08 -7.19
N ASN A 50 7.86 -15.46 -8.38
CA ASN A 50 9.13 -14.96 -8.91
C ASN A 50 9.76 -13.89 -7.99
N VAL A 51 8.94 -12.98 -7.45
CA VAL A 51 9.42 -11.99 -6.47
C VAL A 51 9.90 -12.67 -5.21
N CYS A 52 9.12 -13.59 -4.64
CA CYS A 52 9.50 -14.33 -3.43
C CYS A 52 10.81 -15.10 -3.61
N ASN A 53 11.00 -15.74 -4.78
CA ASN A 53 12.21 -16.49 -5.10
C ASN A 53 13.42 -15.57 -5.35
N GLY A 54 13.19 -14.36 -5.90
CA GLY A 54 14.22 -13.37 -6.19
C GLY A 54 14.78 -12.67 -4.94
N ILE A 55 14.04 -12.64 -3.84
CA ILE A 55 14.49 -12.03 -2.58
C ILE A 55 15.55 -12.92 -1.95
N LYS A 56 16.74 -12.35 -1.73
CA LYS A 56 17.85 -12.99 -1.02
C LYS A 56 17.83 -12.61 0.46
N GLY A 57 18.00 -13.60 1.33
CA GLY A 57 17.98 -13.40 2.79
C GLY A 57 16.57 -13.30 3.36
N ASN A 58 16.51 -12.87 4.60
CA ASN A 58 15.26 -12.71 5.36
C ASN A 58 14.71 -11.30 5.23
N ILE A 59 13.45 -11.14 5.59
CA ILE A 59 12.67 -9.88 5.45
C ILE A 59 12.34 -9.36 6.84
N ASP A 60 12.74 -8.11 7.12
CA ASP A 60 12.40 -7.40 8.36
C ASP A 60 11.14 -6.54 8.20
N PHE A 61 10.81 -6.16 6.97
CA PHE A 61 9.59 -5.39 6.70
C PHE A 61 9.04 -5.62 5.29
N PHE A 62 7.73 -5.46 5.16
CA PHE A 62 7.03 -5.49 3.88
C PHE A 62 6.04 -4.32 3.77
N VAL A 63 6.09 -3.59 2.66
CA VAL A 63 5.17 -2.47 2.37
C VAL A 63 4.30 -2.81 1.17
N HIS A 64 3.00 -2.94 1.40
CA HIS A 64 1.99 -3.13 0.36
C HIS A 64 1.41 -1.79 -0.07
N ALA A 65 1.89 -1.25 -1.17
CA ALA A 65 1.49 0.05 -1.72
C ALA A 65 0.82 -0.11 -3.10
N VAL A 66 -0.13 -1.04 -3.20
CA VAL A 66 -0.80 -1.42 -4.45
C VAL A 66 -2.29 -1.11 -4.37
N ALA A 67 -2.85 -0.60 -5.47
CA ALA A 67 -4.29 -0.46 -5.67
C ALA A 67 -4.61 -0.33 -7.16
N TYR A 68 -5.73 -0.89 -7.58
CA TYR A 68 -6.24 -0.77 -8.94
C TYR A 68 -7.76 -0.82 -8.95
N SER A 69 -8.36 0.00 -9.81
CA SER A 69 -9.75 -0.13 -10.27
C SER A 69 -9.88 0.50 -11.66
N ASP A 70 -10.88 0.09 -12.44
CA ASP A 70 -11.20 0.79 -13.69
C ASP A 70 -11.61 2.24 -13.36
N LYS A 71 -10.84 3.19 -13.91
CA LYS A 71 -11.06 4.63 -13.71
C LYS A 71 -12.45 5.10 -14.15
N ASN A 72 -13.05 4.44 -15.14
CA ASN A 72 -14.37 4.79 -15.65
C ASN A 72 -15.47 4.47 -14.64
N GLU A 73 -15.27 3.46 -13.80
CA GLU A 73 -16.22 3.04 -12.78
C GLU A 73 -15.99 3.67 -11.40
N LEU A 74 -14.87 4.38 -11.22
CA LEU A 74 -14.66 5.18 -10.00
C LEU A 74 -15.59 6.40 -9.93
N SER A 75 -16.12 6.84 -11.07
CA SER A 75 -17.06 7.97 -11.17
C SER A 75 -18.48 7.48 -11.37
N GLY A 76 -19.46 8.34 -11.05
CA GLY A 76 -20.87 8.02 -11.22
C GLY A 76 -21.45 7.26 -10.03
N LYS A 77 -22.47 6.44 -10.29
CA LYS A 77 -23.16 5.67 -9.24
C LYS A 77 -22.43 4.36 -8.96
N TYR A 78 -22.14 4.08 -7.71
CA TYR A 78 -21.60 2.79 -7.27
C TYR A 78 -22.44 1.60 -7.74
N LEU A 79 -23.76 1.76 -7.80
CA LEU A 79 -24.70 0.74 -8.30
C LEU A 79 -24.33 0.20 -9.70
N ASN A 80 -23.63 0.98 -10.51
CA ASN A 80 -23.22 0.60 -11.85
C ASN A 80 -21.88 -0.15 -11.91
N THR A 81 -21.28 -0.46 -10.75
CA THR A 81 -20.03 -1.25 -10.70
C THR A 81 -20.26 -2.62 -11.31
N THR A 82 -19.47 -2.96 -12.31
CA THR A 82 -19.53 -4.28 -12.95
C THR A 82 -18.95 -5.36 -12.05
N ARG A 83 -19.44 -6.60 -12.22
CA ARG A 83 -18.89 -7.76 -11.51
C ARG A 83 -17.39 -7.94 -11.78
N GLU A 84 -16.99 -7.75 -13.02
CA GLU A 84 -15.59 -7.89 -13.45
C GLU A 84 -14.69 -6.90 -12.70
N ASN A 85 -15.03 -5.61 -12.74
CA ASN A 85 -14.24 -4.59 -12.05
C ASN A 85 -14.29 -4.75 -10.53
N PHE A 86 -15.43 -5.16 -9.96
CA PHE A 86 -15.55 -5.45 -8.53
C PHE A 86 -14.54 -6.52 -8.11
N LEU A 87 -14.55 -7.69 -8.77
CA LEU A 87 -13.66 -8.80 -8.45
C LEU A 87 -12.18 -8.40 -8.64
N LYS A 88 -11.86 -7.74 -9.75
CA LYS A 88 -10.49 -7.30 -10.06
C LYS A 88 -9.98 -6.26 -9.06
N THR A 89 -10.83 -5.31 -8.68
CA THR A 89 -10.47 -4.27 -7.69
C THR A 89 -10.20 -4.89 -6.33
N LEU A 90 -11.05 -5.80 -5.83
CA LEU A 90 -10.83 -6.47 -4.56
C LEU A 90 -9.60 -7.38 -4.59
N HIS A 91 -9.41 -8.13 -5.66
CA HIS A 91 -8.24 -8.99 -5.83
C HIS A 91 -6.94 -8.17 -5.71
N ILE A 92 -6.79 -7.14 -6.56
CA ILE A 92 -5.56 -6.36 -6.61
C ILE A 92 -5.39 -5.44 -5.39
N SER A 93 -6.47 -4.84 -4.88
CA SER A 93 -6.37 -3.79 -3.86
C SER A 93 -6.56 -4.26 -2.42
N ALA A 94 -6.97 -5.51 -2.21
CA ALA A 94 -7.17 -6.09 -0.88
C ALA A 94 -6.54 -7.48 -0.75
N TYR A 95 -6.99 -8.47 -1.54
CA TYR A 95 -6.55 -9.86 -1.40
C TYR A 95 -5.06 -10.04 -1.64
N SER A 96 -4.46 -9.27 -2.56
CA SER A 96 -3.03 -9.34 -2.85
C SER A 96 -2.13 -9.12 -1.62
N LEU A 97 -2.58 -8.35 -0.62
CA LEU A 97 -1.88 -8.25 0.67
C LEU A 97 -1.81 -9.62 1.36
N THR A 98 -2.94 -10.29 1.50
CA THR A 98 -3.03 -11.61 2.16
C THR A 98 -2.18 -12.63 1.42
N GLU A 99 -2.25 -12.66 0.10
CA GLU A 99 -1.47 -13.58 -0.73
C GLU A 99 0.03 -13.34 -0.60
N MET A 100 0.47 -12.09 -0.68
CA MET A 100 1.88 -11.72 -0.49
C MET A 100 2.38 -12.06 0.91
N VAL A 101 1.61 -11.78 1.96
CA VAL A 101 1.97 -12.15 3.35
C VAL A 101 2.12 -13.66 3.47
N ARG A 102 1.19 -14.43 2.93
CA ARG A 102 1.28 -15.91 2.92
C ARG A 102 2.57 -16.41 2.26
N MET A 103 2.95 -15.81 1.14
CA MET A 103 4.14 -16.23 0.39
C MET A 103 5.45 -15.74 1.02
N LEU A 104 5.46 -14.55 1.61
CA LEU A 104 6.66 -13.96 2.20
C LEU A 104 6.90 -14.41 3.65
N SER A 105 5.86 -14.82 4.38
CA SER A 105 5.96 -15.17 5.80
C SER A 105 7.05 -16.20 6.14
N PRO A 106 7.36 -17.21 5.29
CA PRO A 106 8.45 -18.14 5.58
C PRO A 106 9.84 -17.48 5.56
N LYS A 107 9.98 -16.35 4.87
CA LYS A 107 11.23 -15.57 4.80
C LYS A 107 11.26 -14.39 5.77
N MET A 108 10.18 -14.09 6.46
CA MET A 108 10.15 -13.01 7.43
C MET A 108 10.84 -13.39 8.72
N ASN A 109 11.63 -12.47 9.26
CA ASN A 109 12.17 -12.59 10.62
C ASN A 109 11.04 -12.44 11.66
N ASP A 110 11.21 -13.07 12.81
CA ASP A 110 10.35 -12.80 13.96
C ASP A 110 10.50 -11.33 14.37
N GLY A 111 9.39 -10.68 14.72
CA GLY A 111 9.36 -9.25 14.99
C GLY A 111 9.30 -8.34 13.75
N ALA A 112 9.26 -8.90 12.54
CA ALA A 112 9.10 -8.12 11.31
C ALA A 112 7.85 -7.24 11.31
N SER A 113 7.77 -6.29 10.38
CA SER A 113 6.64 -5.39 10.26
C SER A 113 6.06 -5.36 8.86
N ILE A 114 4.74 -5.40 8.76
CA ILE A 114 3.97 -5.32 7.51
C ILE A 114 3.13 -4.04 7.54
N MET A 115 3.14 -3.30 6.45
CA MET A 115 2.35 -2.08 6.32
C MET A 115 1.62 -2.03 4.98
N ALA A 116 0.34 -1.63 5.02
CA ALA A 116 -0.42 -1.31 3.82
C ALA A 116 -0.81 0.17 3.77
N LEU A 117 -1.18 0.64 2.58
CA LEU A 117 -1.74 1.98 2.39
C LEU A 117 -3.25 1.89 2.20
N THR A 118 -3.99 2.54 3.07
CA THR A 118 -5.44 2.68 2.98
C THR A 118 -5.87 4.13 2.81
N TYR A 119 -7.17 4.36 2.81
CA TYR A 119 -7.75 5.69 2.65
C TYR A 119 -9.10 5.77 3.33
N TYR A 120 -9.42 6.93 3.87
CA TYR A 120 -10.65 7.26 4.59
C TYR A 120 -11.96 6.84 3.91
N GLY A 121 -11.93 6.62 2.58
CA GLY A 121 -13.05 6.06 1.82
C GLY A 121 -13.47 4.64 2.21
N SER A 122 -12.70 3.95 3.05
CA SER A 122 -13.05 2.66 3.67
C SER A 122 -14.16 2.80 4.71
N THR A 123 -14.19 3.90 5.45
CA THR A 123 -15.10 4.15 6.57
C THR A 123 -16.18 5.20 6.27
N ARG A 124 -16.00 5.99 5.23
CA ARG A 124 -16.90 7.08 4.82
C ARG A 124 -17.10 7.09 3.31
N TYR A 125 -18.29 7.51 2.89
CA TYR A 125 -18.53 7.77 1.47
C TYR A 125 -17.60 8.87 0.96
N MET A 126 -16.90 8.55 -0.11
CA MET A 126 -16.06 9.51 -0.84
C MET A 126 -16.49 9.56 -2.30
N GLN A 127 -16.76 10.78 -2.79
CA GLN A 127 -17.14 10.99 -4.19
C GLN A 127 -16.03 10.50 -5.13
N SER A 128 -16.40 9.81 -6.21
CA SER A 128 -15.47 9.26 -7.21
C SER A 128 -14.48 8.23 -6.67
N TYR A 129 -14.89 7.48 -5.65
CA TYR A 129 -14.09 6.41 -5.07
C TYR A 129 -14.75 5.02 -5.18
N ASN A 130 -16.07 4.96 -5.21
CA ASN A 130 -16.93 3.80 -5.48
C ASN A 130 -16.37 2.48 -4.92
N VAL A 131 -16.17 1.47 -5.78
CA VAL A 131 -15.69 0.13 -5.39
C VAL A 131 -14.33 0.14 -4.68
N MET A 132 -13.50 1.15 -4.91
CA MET A 132 -12.22 1.28 -4.18
C MET A 132 -12.45 1.48 -2.68
N GLY A 133 -13.52 2.16 -2.27
CA GLY A 133 -13.90 2.26 -0.85
C GLY A 133 -14.19 0.89 -0.23
N VAL A 134 -14.91 0.04 -0.95
CA VAL A 134 -15.20 -1.35 -0.53
C VAL A 134 -13.90 -2.16 -0.43
N ALA A 135 -13.01 -2.03 -1.42
CA ALA A 135 -11.72 -2.71 -1.40
C ALA A 135 -10.84 -2.25 -0.24
N LYS A 136 -10.83 -0.95 0.09
CA LYS A 136 -10.07 -0.45 1.25
C LYS A 136 -10.67 -0.90 2.59
N ALA A 137 -11.98 -1.03 2.71
CA ALA A 137 -12.62 -1.62 3.87
C ALA A 137 -12.23 -3.11 4.05
N ALA A 138 -12.22 -3.87 2.95
CA ALA A 138 -11.76 -5.25 2.95
C ALA A 138 -10.27 -5.35 3.34
N LEU A 139 -9.42 -4.45 2.82
CA LEU A 139 -8.00 -4.37 3.16
C LEU A 139 -7.79 -4.11 4.66
N GLU A 140 -8.48 -3.12 5.25
CA GLU A 140 -8.38 -2.79 6.67
C GLU A 140 -8.85 -3.94 7.57
N THR A 141 -9.88 -4.65 7.17
CA THR A 141 -10.31 -5.84 7.90
C THR A 141 -9.28 -6.97 7.77
N SER A 142 -8.72 -7.21 6.57
CA SER A 142 -7.67 -8.21 6.37
C SER A 142 -6.43 -7.95 7.23
N ILE A 143 -6.06 -6.68 7.45
CA ILE A 143 -4.96 -6.30 8.34
C ILE A 143 -5.18 -6.81 9.76
N LYS A 144 -6.40 -6.71 10.29
CA LYS A 144 -6.73 -7.19 11.63
C LYS A 144 -6.58 -8.71 11.76
N TYR A 145 -7.06 -9.46 10.77
CA TYR A 145 -6.91 -10.92 10.76
C TYR A 145 -5.45 -11.32 10.59
N LEU A 146 -4.71 -10.70 9.66
CA LEU A 146 -3.28 -10.95 9.50
C LEU A 146 -2.47 -10.59 10.74
N ALA A 147 -2.86 -9.55 11.49
CA ALA A 147 -2.22 -9.20 12.75
C ALA A 147 -2.36 -10.30 13.81
N VAL A 148 -3.50 -10.98 13.85
CA VAL A 148 -3.71 -12.15 14.71
C VAL A 148 -2.88 -13.33 14.24
N ASP A 149 -2.95 -13.68 12.95
CA ASP A 149 -2.25 -14.84 12.38
C ASP A 149 -0.72 -14.74 12.50
N MET A 150 -0.17 -13.52 12.44
CA MET A 150 1.27 -13.26 12.47
C MET A 150 1.80 -12.93 13.88
N GLY A 151 0.90 -12.76 14.85
CA GLY A 151 1.20 -12.28 16.19
C GLY A 151 2.09 -13.21 17.01
N ASP A 152 1.94 -14.53 16.89
CA ASP A 152 2.76 -15.53 17.60
C ASP A 152 4.26 -15.40 17.28
N ARG A 153 4.59 -14.86 16.09
CA ARG A 153 5.97 -14.56 15.69
C ARG A 153 6.38 -13.10 16.00
N GLY A 154 5.55 -12.35 16.71
CA GLY A 154 5.78 -10.93 16.98
C GLY A 154 5.72 -10.06 15.72
N ILE A 155 5.27 -10.58 14.57
CA ILE A 155 5.16 -9.84 13.32
C ILE A 155 3.94 -8.93 13.38
N ARG A 156 4.13 -7.64 13.16
CA ARG A 156 3.10 -6.62 13.24
C ARG A 156 2.53 -6.31 11.86
N VAL A 157 1.21 -6.08 11.78
CA VAL A 157 0.53 -5.76 10.53
C VAL A 157 -0.34 -4.52 10.74
N ASN A 158 -0.03 -3.43 10.04
CA ASN A 158 -0.71 -2.14 10.20
C ASN A 158 -0.99 -1.47 8.85
N ALA A 159 -1.77 -0.40 8.86
CA ALA A 159 -1.97 0.46 7.70
C ALA A 159 -1.75 1.93 8.02
N ILE A 160 -1.43 2.70 6.99
CA ILE A 160 -1.51 4.16 7.03
C ILE A 160 -2.71 4.59 6.19
N SER A 161 -3.69 5.24 6.84
CA SER A 161 -4.77 5.95 6.17
C SER A 161 -4.30 7.34 5.79
N ALA A 162 -3.68 7.46 4.62
CA ALA A 162 -3.12 8.71 4.15
C ALA A 162 -4.21 9.65 3.61
N GLY A 163 -4.11 10.93 3.91
CA GLY A 163 -4.91 11.97 3.26
C GLY A 163 -4.61 12.09 1.75
N PRO A 164 -5.41 12.85 0.99
CA PRO A 164 -5.18 13.05 -0.43
C PRO A 164 -3.81 13.69 -0.70
N MET A 165 -3.04 13.06 -1.58
CA MET A 165 -1.73 13.53 -2.01
C MET A 165 -1.64 13.59 -3.53
N ARG A 166 -0.74 14.43 -4.05
CA ARG A 166 -0.44 14.51 -5.48
C ARG A 166 0.45 13.34 -5.89
N THR A 167 -0.16 12.20 -6.18
CA THR A 167 0.50 10.97 -6.65
C THR A 167 -0.11 10.49 -7.96
N LEU A 168 0.52 9.55 -8.63
CA LEU A 168 -0.04 8.92 -9.83
C LEU A 168 -1.38 8.25 -9.54
N ALA A 169 -1.49 7.53 -8.43
CA ALA A 169 -2.74 6.91 -7.99
C ALA A 169 -3.82 7.96 -7.71
N GLY A 170 -3.48 9.06 -7.03
CA GLY A 170 -4.40 10.16 -6.77
C GLY A 170 -4.87 10.88 -8.04
N ALA A 171 -4.06 10.94 -9.08
CA ALA A 171 -4.40 11.59 -10.34
C ALA A 171 -5.50 10.85 -11.13
N VAL A 172 -5.70 9.57 -10.89
CA VAL A 172 -6.76 8.75 -11.53
C VAL A 172 -8.15 9.09 -10.97
N ILE A 173 -8.22 9.61 -9.74
CA ILE A 173 -9.48 9.97 -9.08
C ILE A 173 -10.04 11.24 -9.72
N ASN A 174 -11.27 11.17 -10.26
CA ASN A 174 -11.94 12.33 -10.83
C ASN A 174 -12.10 13.43 -9.77
N LYS A 175 -11.85 14.69 -10.18
CA LYS A 175 -11.89 15.86 -9.27
C LYS A 175 -10.86 15.81 -8.12
N SER A 176 -9.81 15.04 -8.24
CA SER A 176 -8.75 14.90 -7.22
C SER A 176 -8.23 16.25 -6.70
N ARG A 177 -8.10 17.26 -7.58
CA ARG A 177 -7.68 18.62 -7.20
C ARG A 177 -8.70 19.32 -6.27
N LYS A 178 -10.02 19.10 -6.48
CA LYS A 178 -11.05 19.66 -5.60
C LYS A 178 -11.03 18.96 -4.24
N ILE A 179 -10.88 17.63 -4.22
CA ILE A 179 -10.78 16.84 -2.99
C ILE A 179 -9.55 17.27 -2.19
N TYR A 180 -8.41 17.46 -2.86
CA TYR A 180 -7.17 17.93 -2.24
C TYR A 180 -7.34 19.31 -1.57
N ASN A 181 -7.87 20.29 -2.29
CA ASN A 181 -8.10 21.64 -1.75
C ASN A 181 -9.11 21.62 -0.60
N TYR A 182 -10.24 20.91 -0.77
CA TYR A 182 -11.24 20.75 0.29
C TYR A 182 -10.64 20.15 1.57
N THR A 183 -9.78 19.15 1.42
CA THR A 183 -9.11 18.53 2.58
C THR A 183 -8.22 19.52 3.30
N ILE A 184 -7.41 20.32 2.60
CA ILE A 184 -6.57 21.35 3.23
C ILE A 184 -7.43 22.37 3.98
N GLU A 185 -8.52 22.84 3.37
CA GLU A 185 -9.42 23.84 3.96
C GLU A 185 -10.16 23.32 5.19
N ASN A 186 -10.46 22.01 5.26
CA ASN A 186 -11.29 21.41 6.31
C ASN A 186 -10.50 20.55 7.30
N SER A 187 -9.21 20.30 7.07
CA SER A 187 -8.36 19.60 8.05
C SER A 187 -8.05 20.50 9.25
N PRO A 188 -7.91 19.95 10.46
CA PRO A 188 -7.43 20.71 11.62
C PRO A 188 -6.08 21.38 11.33
N ILE A 189 -5.15 20.66 10.74
CA ILE A 189 -3.87 21.20 10.27
C ILE A 189 -4.07 21.72 8.84
N LYS A 190 -4.08 23.07 8.67
CA LYS A 190 -4.32 23.75 7.41
C LYS A 190 -3.12 23.71 6.46
N LYS A 191 -2.45 22.55 6.35
CA LYS A 191 -1.28 22.35 5.50
C LYS A 191 -1.49 21.14 4.58
N PRO A 192 -0.96 21.19 3.35
CA PRO A 192 -0.94 20.01 2.49
C PRO A 192 -0.08 18.93 3.12
N LEU A 193 -0.57 17.70 3.10
CA LEU A 193 0.20 16.53 3.48
C LEU A 193 1.33 16.30 2.47
N SER A 194 2.55 16.11 2.95
CA SER A 194 3.72 15.82 2.12
C SER A 194 3.99 14.31 2.02
N LEU A 195 4.74 13.92 1.00
CA LEU A 195 5.23 12.54 0.88
C LEU A 195 6.21 12.18 2.00
N GLU A 196 6.90 13.17 2.55
CA GLU A 196 7.81 13.01 3.67
C GLU A 196 7.06 12.70 4.97
N ASP A 197 5.91 13.33 5.23
CA ASP A 197 5.09 13.05 6.42
C ASP A 197 4.64 11.58 6.44
N ILE A 198 4.22 11.03 5.29
CA ILE A 198 3.90 9.61 5.18
C ILE A 198 5.16 8.74 5.30
N GLY A 199 6.28 9.20 4.76
CA GLY A 199 7.56 8.52 4.92
C GLY A 199 7.96 8.37 6.38
N LYS A 200 7.87 9.43 7.17
CA LYS A 200 8.17 9.41 8.63
C LYS A 200 7.20 8.52 9.42
N SER A 201 5.91 8.56 9.08
CA SER A 201 4.93 7.64 9.68
C SER A 201 5.24 6.18 9.34
N SER A 202 5.77 5.94 8.13
CA SER A 202 6.20 4.59 7.72
C SER A 202 7.44 4.14 8.50
N VAL A 203 8.40 5.02 8.77
CA VAL A 203 9.55 4.72 9.63
C VAL A 203 9.09 4.31 11.03
N TYR A 204 8.14 5.02 11.62
CA TYR A 204 7.56 4.66 12.91
C TYR A 204 6.98 3.23 12.87
N LEU A 205 6.13 2.92 11.89
CA LEU A 205 5.48 1.60 11.82
C LEU A 205 6.45 0.46 11.45
N MET A 206 7.51 0.74 10.70
CA MET A 206 8.47 -0.26 10.25
C MET A 206 9.64 -0.48 11.22
N SER A 207 9.72 0.31 12.27
CA SER A 207 10.78 0.24 13.28
C SER A 207 10.29 -0.25 14.64
N ASP A 208 11.23 -0.44 15.55
CA ASP A 208 10.98 -0.82 16.95
C ASP A 208 10.16 0.22 17.75
N LEU A 209 10.04 1.43 17.23
CA LEU A 209 9.24 2.48 17.87
C LEU A 209 7.75 2.13 18.01
N SER A 210 7.27 1.18 17.18
CA SER A 210 5.88 0.74 17.18
C SER A 210 5.69 -0.71 17.62
N LYS A 211 6.57 -1.26 18.47
CA LYS A 211 6.51 -2.67 18.94
C LYS A 211 5.17 -3.08 19.56
N GLY A 212 4.45 -2.16 20.15
CA GLY A 212 3.14 -2.40 20.75
C GLY A 212 1.96 -2.12 19.81
N VAL A 213 2.19 -1.87 18.51
CA VAL A 213 1.13 -1.46 17.56
C VAL A 213 0.96 -2.52 16.48
N THR A 214 -0.21 -3.16 16.45
CA THR A 214 -0.60 -4.11 15.40
C THR A 214 -2.12 -4.12 15.21
N GLY A 215 -2.58 -4.37 14.00
CA GLY A 215 -4.01 -4.42 13.66
C GLY A 215 -4.65 -3.05 13.41
N GLU A 216 -3.86 -1.97 13.32
CA GLU A 216 -4.31 -0.58 13.16
C GLU A 216 -4.20 -0.08 11.71
#